data_d7d0cfae94ad5d74e5fbac3a09b7f1d1
#
_entry.id   d7d0cfae94ad5d74e5fbac3a09b7f1d1
#
_cell.length_a   1.000
_cell.length_b   1.000
_cell.length_c   1.000
_cell.angle_alpha   90.00
_cell.angle_beta   90.00
_cell.angle_gamma   90.00
#
_symmetry.space_group_name_H-M   'P 1'
#
loop_
_entity.id
_entity.type
_entity.pdbx_description
1 polymer ?
#
loop_
_entity_poly.entity_id
_entity_poly.type
_entity_poly.pdbx_seq_one_letter_code
_entity_poly.pdbx_strand_id
1 'polypeptide(L)'
;MIKVEIKDETFYVPTSWDEVTIGTLLKLNELKEKKYTSNIDQTAEVLEVMTGIATETSLELSLDDFKTLSSLLEWCSEMPTEDKTVKEVFIDGVKYIPVDVSVMSAGEFISLEVFQNEKSADKNIHLLASILIRPEVEGEIEKLKDMKNIQQRADLFSDKMTVGQYWPVFNNFFVGAVSSSLKNTQVSSSQQKSKLKIVNS
;
A
#
# COMPACT_ATOMS: atom_id res chain seq x y z
N MET A 1 -0.90 -2.49 -19.49
CA MET A 1 -2.38 -2.43 -19.66
C MET A 1 -2.83 -3.09 -20.95
N ILE A 2 -3.94 -3.85 -20.92
CA ILE A 2 -4.59 -4.44 -22.10
C ILE A 2 -5.70 -3.52 -22.56
N LYS A 3 -5.73 -3.23 -23.89
CA LYS A 3 -6.82 -2.46 -24.50
C LYS A 3 -8.02 -3.39 -24.76
N VAL A 4 -9.21 -2.99 -24.31
CA VAL A 4 -10.48 -3.69 -24.53
C VAL A 4 -11.48 -2.72 -25.13
N GLU A 5 -12.27 -3.15 -26.11
CA GLU A 5 -13.33 -2.37 -26.75
C GLU A 5 -14.69 -2.97 -26.43
N ILE A 6 -15.59 -2.15 -25.84
CA ILE A 6 -16.96 -2.52 -25.49
C ILE A 6 -17.89 -1.44 -26.00
N LYS A 7 -18.86 -1.78 -26.87
CA LYS A 7 -19.85 -0.84 -27.41
C LYS A 7 -19.22 0.43 -28.00
N ASP A 8 -18.15 0.28 -28.79
CA ASP A 8 -17.40 1.37 -29.42
C ASP A 8 -16.60 2.28 -28.45
N GLU A 9 -16.57 1.96 -27.16
CA GLU A 9 -15.72 2.61 -26.15
C GLU A 9 -14.46 1.80 -25.89
N THR A 10 -13.35 2.51 -25.64
CA THR A 10 -12.06 1.89 -25.35
C THR A 10 -11.74 1.98 -23.85
N PHE A 11 -11.43 0.86 -23.26
CA PHE A 11 -11.01 0.73 -21.86
C PHE A 11 -9.62 0.13 -21.76
N TYR A 12 -8.94 0.36 -20.62
CA TYR A 12 -7.62 -0.17 -20.34
C TYR A 12 -7.64 -1.01 -19.07
N VAL A 13 -7.39 -2.30 -19.23
CA VAL A 13 -7.35 -3.26 -18.12
C VAL A 13 -5.91 -3.37 -17.62
N PRO A 14 -5.63 -3.10 -16.34
CA PRO A 14 -4.28 -3.26 -15.80
C PRO A 14 -3.87 -4.73 -15.76
N THR A 15 -2.57 -4.98 -15.90
CA THR A 15 -1.97 -6.32 -15.93
C THR A 15 -1.03 -6.60 -14.77
N SER A 16 -0.76 -5.59 -13.95
CA SER A 16 0.08 -5.72 -12.75
C SER A 16 -0.20 -4.59 -11.76
N TRP A 17 0.28 -4.75 -10.55
CA TRP A 17 0.23 -3.72 -9.51
C TRP A 17 1.04 -2.45 -9.83
N ASP A 18 1.94 -2.50 -10.81
CA ASP A 18 2.64 -1.31 -11.32
C ASP A 18 1.73 -0.36 -12.12
N GLU A 19 0.55 -0.82 -12.49
CA GLU A 19 -0.45 -0.06 -13.25
C GLU A 19 -1.67 0.35 -12.40
N VAL A 20 -1.70 -0.02 -11.12
CA VAL A 20 -2.81 0.24 -10.18
C VAL A 20 -2.36 1.24 -9.12
N THR A 21 -3.07 2.35 -8.98
CA THR A 21 -2.76 3.37 -7.97
C THR A 21 -3.16 2.94 -6.55
N ILE A 22 -2.57 3.58 -5.54
CA ILE A 22 -2.99 3.40 -4.14
C ILE A 22 -4.49 3.75 -3.98
N GLY A 23 -4.98 4.79 -4.65
CA GLY A 23 -6.39 5.17 -4.59
C GLY A 23 -7.33 4.11 -5.16
N THR A 24 -6.91 3.42 -6.23
CA THR A 24 -7.65 2.26 -6.75
C THR A 24 -7.66 1.12 -5.73
N LEU A 25 -6.53 0.82 -5.09
CA LEU A 25 -6.45 -0.21 -4.03
C LEU A 25 -7.35 0.14 -2.84
N LEU A 26 -7.41 1.41 -2.42
CA LEU A 26 -8.31 1.85 -1.35
C LEU A 26 -9.78 1.58 -1.69
N LYS A 27 -10.20 1.90 -2.91
CA LYS A 27 -11.55 1.59 -3.40
C LYS A 27 -11.84 0.09 -3.42
N LEU A 28 -10.86 -0.74 -3.85
CA LEU A 28 -11.00 -2.20 -3.80
C LEU A 28 -11.17 -2.72 -2.36
N ASN A 29 -10.46 -2.13 -1.39
CA ASN A 29 -10.60 -2.49 0.02
C ASN A 29 -11.99 -2.10 0.57
N GLU A 30 -12.58 -0.98 0.13
CA GLU A 30 -13.94 -0.61 0.49
C GLU A 30 -14.98 -1.65 -0.04
N LEU A 31 -14.75 -2.22 -1.24
CA LEU A 31 -15.62 -3.25 -1.78
C LEU A 31 -15.66 -4.52 -0.91
N LYS A 32 -14.57 -4.86 -0.21
CA LYS A 32 -14.51 -6.03 0.69
C LYS A 32 -15.48 -5.93 1.87
N GLU A 33 -15.84 -4.73 2.28
CA GLU A 33 -16.76 -4.48 3.39
C GLU A 33 -18.24 -4.51 2.96
N LYS A 34 -18.50 -4.45 1.65
CA LYS A 34 -19.87 -4.52 1.11
C LYS A 34 -20.42 -5.94 1.18
N LYS A 35 -21.73 -6.03 1.37
CA LYS A 35 -22.45 -7.30 1.24
C LYS A 35 -23.04 -7.39 -0.15
N TYR A 36 -22.69 -8.44 -0.88
CA TYR A 36 -23.20 -8.69 -2.21
C TYR A 36 -24.25 -9.81 -2.21
N THR A 37 -25.20 -9.71 -3.12
CA THR A 37 -26.21 -10.77 -3.35
C THR A 37 -25.67 -11.86 -4.26
N SER A 38 -24.72 -11.53 -5.13
CA SER A 38 -24.06 -12.48 -6.02
C SER A 38 -22.57 -12.14 -6.21
N ASN A 39 -21.79 -13.16 -6.59
CA ASN A 39 -20.39 -12.95 -6.97
C ASN A 39 -20.25 -12.14 -8.27
N ILE A 40 -21.26 -12.19 -9.15
CA ILE A 40 -21.28 -11.41 -10.40
C ILE A 40 -21.34 -9.94 -10.09
N ASP A 41 -22.22 -9.50 -9.16
CA ASP A 41 -22.31 -8.10 -8.75
C ASP A 41 -20.98 -7.59 -8.15
N GLN A 42 -20.37 -8.41 -7.28
CA GLN A 42 -19.05 -8.07 -6.72
C GLN A 42 -17.98 -7.95 -7.80
N THR A 43 -17.93 -8.89 -8.74
CA THR A 43 -16.96 -8.87 -9.84
C THR A 43 -17.16 -7.67 -10.76
N ALA A 44 -18.41 -7.29 -11.04
CA ALA A 44 -18.74 -6.13 -11.86
C ALA A 44 -18.26 -4.82 -11.20
N GLU A 45 -18.43 -4.65 -9.88
CA GLU A 45 -17.88 -3.49 -9.16
C GLU A 45 -16.34 -3.50 -9.12
N VAL A 46 -15.70 -4.67 -9.01
CA VAL A 46 -14.23 -4.77 -9.11
C VAL A 46 -13.76 -4.36 -10.51
N LEU A 47 -14.45 -4.79 -11.57
CA LEU A 47 -14.17 -4.36 -12.94
C LEU A 47 -14.28 -2.84 -13.08
N GLU A 48 -15.35 -2.23 -12.54
CA GLU A 48 -15.52 -0.77 -12.58
C GLU A 48 -14.36 -0.03 -11.89
N VAL A 49 -13.98 -0.44 -10.69
CA VAL A 49 -12.89 0.19 -9.93
C VAL A 49 -11.55 0.04 -10.64
N MET A 50 -11.29 -1.10 -11.27
CA MET A 50 -10.00 -1.41 -11.90
C MET A 50 -9.86 -0.85 -13.32
N THR A 51 -10.96 -0.72 -14.06
CA THR A 51 -10.92 -0.43 -15.50
C THR A 51 -11.71 0.81 -15.89
N GLY A 52 -12.60 1.29 -15.02
CA GLY A 52 -13.54 2.35 -15.33
C GLY A 52 -14.76 1.90 -16.17
N ILE A 53 -14.89 0.60 -16.47
CA ILE A 53 -16.09 0.07 -17.14
C ILE A 53 -17.24 0.10 -16.13
N ALA A 54 -18.28 0.88 -16.40
CA ALA A 54 -19.43 0.97 -15.50
C ALA A 54 -20.02 -0.42 -15.19
N THR A 55 -20.44 -0.62 -13.94
CA THR A 55 -21.04 -1.89 -13.47
C THR A 55 -22.19 -2.33 -14.37
N GLU A 56 -23.08 -1.43 -14.75
CA GLU A 56 -24.21 -1.71 -15.64
C GLU A 56 -23.75 -2.20 -17.02
N THR A 57 -22.69 -1.57 -17.57
CA THR A 57 -22.11 -1.98 -18.87
C THR A 57 -21.53 -3.40 -18.78
N SER A 58 -20.83 -3.72 -17.69
CA SER A 58 -20.29 -5.07 -17.45
C SER A 58 -21.39 -6.13 -17.35
N LEU A 59 -22.50 -5.81 -16.68
CA LEU A 59 -23.64 -6.72 -16.49
C LEU A 59 -24.48 -6.93 -17.76
N GLU A 60 -24.37 -6.05 -18.75
CA GLU A 60 -25.02 -6.22 -20.05
C GLU A 60 -24.23 -7.12 -21.04
N LEU A 61 -23.01 -7.47 -20.70
CA LEU A 61 -22.20 -8.40 -21.53
C LEU A 61 -22.78 -9.81 -21.52
N SER A 62 -22.46 -10.59 -22.56
CA SER A 62 -22.70 -12.03 -22.51
C SER A 62 -21.92 -12.65 -21.33
N LEU A 63 -22.39 -13.76 -20.77
CA LEU A 63 -21.72 -14.42 -19.66
C LEU A 63 -20.26 -14.83 -20.03
N ASP A 64 -20.02 -15.19 -21.27
CA ASP A 64 -18.69 -15.59 -21.76
C ASP A 64 -17.76 -14.38 -21.90
N ASP A 65 -18.26 -13.25 -22.40
CA ASP A 65 -17.49 -12.01 -22.47
C ASP A 65 -17.18 -11.47 -21.06
N PHE A 66 -18.16 -11.52 -20.16
CA PHE A 66 -17.97 -11.12 -18.76
C PHE A 66 -16.90 -11.98 -18.07
N LYS A 67 -16.92 -13.30 -18.25
CA LYS A 67 -15.89 -14.21 -17.72
C LYS A 67 -14.53 -13.94 -18.32
N THR A 68 -14.44 -13.69 -19.62
CA THR A 68 -13.20 -13.37 -20.32
C THR A 68 -12.61 -12.08 -19.76
N LEU A 69 -13.43 -11.03 -19.60
CA LEU A 69 -13.01 -9.75 -19.07
C LEU A 69 -12.54 -9.89 -17.60
N SER A 70 -13.29 -10.60 -16.76
CA SER A 70 -12.93 -10.78 -15.36
C SER A 70 -11.67 -11.63 -15.17
N SER A 71 -11.40 -12.59 -16.07
CA SER A 71 -10.19 -13.40 -16.00
C SER A 71 -8.90 -12.58 -16.23
N LEU A 72 -8.98 -11.44 -16.91
CA LEU A 72 -7.85 -10.52 -17.05
C LEU A 72 -7.40 -9.91 -15.72
N LEU A 73 -8.24 -9.94 -14.69
CA LEU A 73 -7.96 -9.41 -13.34
C LEU A 73 -7.66 -10.49 -12.31
N GLU A 74 -7.58 -11.78 -12.67
CA GLU A 74 -7.31 -12.87 -11.70
C GLU A 74 -5.98 -12.67 -10.95
N TRP A 75 -4.99 -12.05 -11.59
CA TRP A 75 -3.70 -11.72 -10.99
C TRP A 75 -3.81 -10.79 -9.76
N CYS A 76 -4.85 -9.98 -9.65
CA CYS A 76 -5.03 -9.04 -8.53
C CYS A 76 -5.51 -9.70 -7.22
N SER A 77 -5.82 -11.00 -7.25
CA SER A 77 -6.16 -11.79 -6.06
C SER A 77 -5.02 -11.91 -5.05
N GLU A 78 -3.77 -11.73 -5.52
CA GLU A 78 -2.56 -11.80 -4.71
C GLU A 78 -1.84 -10.46 -4.73
N MET A 79 -1.34 -10.03 -3.56
CA MET A 79 -0.49 -8.84 -3.47
C MET A 79 0.91 -9.14 -4.02
N PRO A 80 1.68 -8.11 -4.43
CA PRO A 80 3.03 -8.33 -4.93
C PRO A 80 3.89 -9.07 -3.91
N THR A 81 4.50 -10.18 -4.33
CA THR A 81 5.38 -11.00 -3.49
C THR A 81 6.87 -10.72 -3.72
N GLU A 82 7.20 -9.91 -4.73
CA GLU A 82 8.57 -9.65 -5.10
C GLU A 82 9.30 -8.81 -4.03
N ASP A 83 10.45 -9.31 -3.62
CA ASP A 83 11.36 -8.67 -2.65
C ASP A 83 12.21 -7.61 -3.37
N LYS A 84 11.54 -6.61 -3.96
CA LYS A 84 12.20 -5.49 -4.65
C LYS A 84 12.63 -4.44 -3.62
N THR A 85 13.90 -4.06 -3.62
CA THR A 85 14.35 -2.89 -2.87
C THR A 85 14.10 -1.63 -3.72
N VAL A 86 13.13 -0.82 -3.32
CA VAL A 86 12.88 0.49 -3.92
C VAL A 86 13.78 1.51 -3.24
N LYS A 87 14.68 2.13 -4.00
CA LYS A 87 15.59 3.18 -3.50
C LYS A 87 15.01 4.58 -3.67
N GLU A 88 14.23 4.78 -4.70
CA GLU A 88 13.63 6.07 -5.04
C GLU A 88 12.37 5.86 -5.89
N VAL A 89 11.44 6.81 -5.79
CA VAL A 89 10.22 6.87 -6.59
C VAL A 89 10.10 8.27 -7.17
N PHE A 90 9.70 8.39 -8.44
CA PHE A 90 9.45 9.68 -9.08
C PHE A 90 7.96 9.88 -9.29
N ILE A 91 7.42 11.02 -8.80
CA ILE A 91 6.03 11.42 -8.99
C ILE A 91 6.02 12.88 -9.45
N ASP A 92 5.44 13.15 -10.59
CA ASP A 92 5.37 14.48 -11.22
C ASP A 92 6.75 15.20 -11.27
N GLY A 93 7.82 14.43 -11.52
CA GLY A 93 9.19 14.93 -11.61
C GLY A 93 9.89 15.18 -10.26
N VAL A 94 9.18 14.99 -9.15
CA VAL A 94 9.75 15.07 -7.81
C VAL A 94 10.28 13.69 -7.40
N LYS A 95 11.49 13.67 -6.86
CA LYS A 95 12.15 12.49 -6.32
C LYS A 95 11.70 12.25 -4.88
N TYR A 96 11.23 11.06 -4.59
CA TYR A 96 10.85 10.60 -3.26
C TYR A 96 11.73 9.43 -2.84
N ILE A 97 12.12 9.40 -1.56
CA ILE A 97 13.01 8.38 -0.99
C ILE A 97 12.31 7.65 0.17
N PRO A 98 12.37 6.31 0.22
CA PRO A 98 11.98 5.55 1.39
C PRO A 98 12.80 5.94 2.62
N VAL A 99 12.13 6.15 3.75
CA VAL A 99 12.76 6.58 5.01
C VAL A 99 13.03 5.37 5.89
N ASP A 100 14.24 5.29 6.43
CA ASP A 100 14.61 4.29 7.44
C ASP A 100 14.07 4.68 8.82
N VAL A 101 13.65 3.68 9.61
CA VAL A 101 13.16 3.88 10.99
C VAL A 101 14.15 4.64 11.86
N SER A 102 15.46 4.42 11.65
CA SER A 102 16.53 5.02 12.45
C SER A 102 16.61 6.54 12.33
N VAL A 103 16.06 7.12 11.27
CA VAL A 103 16.03 8.57 11.05
C VAL A 103 14.67 9.22 11.35
N MET A 104 13.69 8.43 11.75
CA MET A 104 12.37 8.93 12.15
C MET A 104 12.42 9.55 13.55
N SER A 105 11.70 10.65 13.74
CA SER A 105 11.41 11.16 15.07
C SER A 105 10.41 10.28 15.81
N ALA A 106 10.38 10.36 17.14
CA ALA A 106 9.41 9.62 17.95
C ALA A 106 7.95 9.95 17.56
N GLY A 107 7.66 11.21 17.21
CA GLY A 107 6.33 11.61 16.76
C GLY A 107 5.91 10.97 15.44
N GLU A 108 6.84 10.86 14.50
CA GLU A 108 6.62 10.18 13.20
C GLU A 108 6.37 8.69 13.39
N PHE A 109 7.14 8.06 14.28
CA PHE A 109 6.98 6.65 14.61
C PHE A 109 5.63 6.37 15.29
N ILE A 110 5.20 7.22 16.24
CA ILE A 110 3.88 7.13 16.88
C ILE A 110 2.77 7.27 15.83
N SER A 111 2.89 8.22 14.89
CA SER A 111 1.89 8.38 13.83
C SER A 111 1.78 7.12 12.96
N LEU A 112 2.90 6.49 12.66
CA LEU A 112 2.94 5.23 11.91
C LEU A 112 2.26 4.10 12.69
N GLU A 113 2.54 3.95 14.01
CA GLU A 113 1.89 2.96 14.86
C GLU A 113 0.36 3.17 14.94
N VAL A 114 -0.09 4.43 15.06
CA VAL A 114 -1.52 4.76 15.10
C VAL A 114 -2.20 4.31 13.80
N PHE A 115 -1.67 4.69 12.64
CA PHE A 115 -2.28 4.31 11.35
C PHE A 115 -2.21 2.80 11.06
N GLN A 116 -1.21 2.11 11.60
CA GLN A 116 -1.07 0.66 11.44
C GLN A 116 -2.00 -0.13 12.36
N ASN A 117 -2.20 0.33 13.61
CA ASN A 117 -3.00 -0.38 14.62
C ASN A 117 -4.50 -0.11 14.54
N GLU A 118 -4.93 0.89 13.80
CA GLU A 118 -6.35 1.07 13.54
C GLU A 118 -6.88 -0.16 12.80
N LYS A 119 -8.09 -0.60 13.18
CA LYS A 119 -8.80 -1.76 12.57
C LYS A 119 -9.01 -1.65 11.05
N SER A 120 -8.40 -0.66 10.43
CA SER A 120 -8.48 -0.27 9.04
C SER A 120 -7.12 0.17 8.48
N ALA A 121 -6.03 -0.57 8.78
CA ALA A 121 -4.72 -0.31 8.18
C ALA A 121 -4.81 -0.24 6.64
N ASP A 122 -5.67 -1.06 6.04
CA ASP A 122 -6.00 -1.07 4.61
C ASP A 122 -6.62 0.25 4.12
N LYS A 123 -7.27 1.03 5.00
CA LYS A 123 -7.84 2.35 4.68
C LYS A 123 -6.81 3.48 4.81
N ASN A 124 -5.71 3.22 5.50
CA ASN A 124 -4.67 4.21 5.79
C ASN A 124 -3.41 4.04 4.94
N ILE A 125 -3.44 3.17 3.92
CA ILE A 125 -2.28 2.87 3.05
C ILE A 125 -1.63 4.15 2.50
N HIS A 126 -2.41 5.12 2.03
CA HIS A 126 -1.93 6.39 1.49
C HIS A 126 -1.25 7.26 2.58
N LEU A 127 -1.76 7.25 3.81
CA LEU A 127 -1.15 7.94 4.96
C LEU A 127 0.16 7.27 5.36
N LEU A 128 0.19 5.94 5.44
CA LEU A 128 1.41 5.17 5.70
C LEU A 128 2.46 5.44 4.62
N ALA A 129 2.08 5.42 3.35
CA ALA A 129 2.97 5.77 2.24
C ALA A 129 3.56 7.18 2.43
N SER A 130 2.76 8.16 2.82
CA SER A 130 3.21 9.55 2.99
C SER A 130 4.21 9.75 4.14
N ILE A 131 4.20 8.87 5.14
CA ILE A 131 5.18 8.86 6.23
C ILE A 131 6.46 8.14 5.81
N LEU A 132 6.32 7.00 5.13
CA LEU A 132 7.43 6.13 4.75
C LEU A 132 8.22 6.61 3.54
N ILE A 133 7.63 7.44 2.68
CA ILE A 133 8.22 7.88 1.42
C ILE A 133 8.15 9.40 1.36
N ARG A 134 9.32 10.07 1.28
CA ARG A 134 9.42 11.52 1.41
C ARG A 134 10.20 12.15 0.27
N PRO A 135 9.88 13.39 -0.11
CA PRO A 135 10.64 14.09 -1.13
C PRO A 135 12.06 14.36 -0.66
N GLU A 136 13.00 14.25 -1.59
CA GLU A 136 14.36 14.76 -1.45
C GLU A 136 14.40 16.19 -1.95
N VAL A 137 14.80 17.11 -1.09
CA VAL A 137 14.95 18.54 -1.39
C VAL A 137 16.39 18.93 -1.12
N GLU A 138 17.09 19.40 -2.15
CA GLU A 138 18.49 19.83 -2.06
C GLU A 138 19.45 18.77 -1.48
N GLY A 139 19.16 17.48 -1.73
CA GLY A 139 19.95 16.34 -1.23
C GLY A 139 19.61 15.89 0.18
N GLU A 140 18.62 16.50 0.83
CA GLU A 140 18.13 16.10 2.15
C GLU A 140 16.71 15.55 2.06
N ILE A 141 16.40 14.53 2.88
CA ILE A 141 15.05 14.00 3.01
C ILE A 141 14.21 14.98 3.84
N GLU A 142 13.07 15.39 3.31
CA GLU A 142 12.17 16.31 4.00
C GLU A 142 11.69 15.72 5.34
N LYS A 143 11.78 16.51 6.41
CA LYS A 143 11.20 16.14 7.71
C LYS A 143 9.69 16.41 7.71
N LEU A 144 8.92 15.50 8.29
CA LEU A 144 7.49 15.73 8.49
C LEU A 144 7.29 16.88 9.47
N LYS A 145 6.56 17.91 9.05
CA LYS A 145 6.35 19.12 9.86
C LYS A 145 5.02 19.07 10.61
N ASP A 146 3.97 18.60 9.94
CA ASP A 146 2.62 18.55 10.51
C ASP A 146 1.71 17.55 9.75
N MET A 147 0.52 17.30 10.30
CA MET A 147 -0.50 16.41 9.72
C MET A 147 -1.03 16.91 8.37
N LYS A 148 -1.02 18.23 8.12
CA LYS A 148 -1.48 18.78 6.85
C LYS A 148 -0.55 18.36 5.70
N ASN A 149 0.75 18.38 5.93
CA ASN A 149 1.74 17.93 4.94
C ASN A 149 1.60 16.42 4.67
N ILE A 150 1.31 15.62 5.72
CA ILE A 150 1.04 14.19 5.58
C ILE A 150 -0.18 13.99 4.68
N GLN A 151 -1.29 14.68 4.96
CA GLN A 151 -2.53 14.52 4.19
C GLN A 151 -2.36 14.95 2.73
N GLN A 152 -1.76 16.11 2.46
CA GLN A 152 -1.52 16.56 1.08
C GLN A 152 -0.68 15.57 0.27
N ARG A 153 0.33 14.97 0.90
CA ARG A 153 1.16 13.94 0.26
C ARG A 153 0.38 12.62 0.10
N ALA A 154 -0.44 12.27 1.08
CA ALA A 154 -1.29 11.09 1.01
C ALA A 154 -2.29 11.18 -0.16
N ASP A 155 -2.89 12.36 -0.38
CA ASP A 155 -3.78 12.63 -1.51
C ASP A 155 -3.02 12.49 -2.84
N LEU A 156 -1.83 13.07 -2.94
CA LEU A 156 -0.96 12.91 -4.12
C LEU A 156 -0.59 11.45 -4.38
N PHE A 157 -0.23 10.71 -3.34
CA PHE A 157 0.15 9.30 -3.47
C PHE A 157 -1.05 8.40 -3.79
N SER A 158 -2.21 8.71 -3.23
CA SER A 158 -3.46 8.04 -3.61
C SER A 158 -3.70 8.12 -5.13
N ASP A 159 -3.43 9.28 -5.70
CA ASP A 159 -3.71 9.60 -7.11
C ASP A 159 -2.64 9.06 -8.08
N LYS A 160 -1.37 9.13 -7.70
CA LYS A 160 -0.21 8.98 -8.60
C LYS A 160 0.69 7.80 -8.31
N MET A 161 0.83 7.39 -7.03
CA MET A 161 1.72 6.29 -6.67
C MET A 161 1.06 4.95 -6.94
N THR A 162 1.77 4.05 -7.61
CA THR A 162 1.26 2.70 -7.85
C THR A 162 1.50 1.77 -6.64
N VAL A 163 0.69 0.73 -6.56
CA VAL A 163 0.85 -0.32 -5.55
C VAL A 163 2.22 -0.99 -5.69
N GLY A 164 2.67 -1.23 -6.93
CA GLY A 164 3.99 -1.81 -7.19
C GLY A 164 5.16 -0.95 -6.71
N GLN A 165 5.01 0.38 -6.66
CA GLN A 165 6.00 1.30 -6.09
C GLN A 165 5.96 1.31 -4.55
N TYR A 166 4.77 1.29 -3.96
CA TYR A 166 4.57 1.38 -2.51
C TYR A 166 4.86 0.08 -1.78
N TRP A 167 4.35 -1.05 -2.29
CA TRP A 167 4.32 -2.33 -1.58
C TRP A 167 5.70 -2.85 -1.14
N PRO A 168 6.75 -2.78 -1.98
CA PRO A 168 8.10 -3.18 -1.55
C PRO A 168 8.64 -2.31 -0.41
N VAL A 169 8.34 -1.01 -0.39
CA VAL A 169 8.75 -0.11 0.69
C VAL A 169 8.07 -0.50 2.00
N PHE A 170 6.76 -0.75 1.95
CA PHE A 170 5.98 -1.19 3.09
C PHE A 170 6.50 -2.51 3.66
N ASN A 171 6.68 -3.53 2.82
CA ASN A 171 7.18 -4.83 3.23
C ASN A 171 8.58 -4.74 3.86
N ASN A 172 9.51 -4.04 3.23
CA ASN A 172 10.88 -3.88 3.74
C ASN A 172 10.90 -3.17 5.09
N PHE A 173 10.04 -2.15 5.27
CA PHE A 173 9.91 -1.44 6.54
C PHE A 173 9.45 -2.38 7.65
N PHE A 174 8.40 -3.16 7.46
CA PHE A 174 7.85 -4.04 8.49
C PHE A 174 8.74 -5.25 8.78
N VAL A 175 9.36 -5.86 7.77
CA VAL A 175 10.33 -6.94 7.97
C VAL A 175 11.54 -6.42 8.76
N GLY A 176 12.04 -5.23 8.45
CA GLY A 176 13.14 -4.58 9.17
C GLY A 176 12.78 -4.24 10.63
N ALA A 177 11.59 -3.70 10.87
CA ALA A 177 11.10 -3.34 12.20
C ALA A 177 10.91 -4.57 13.11
N VAL A 178 10.33 -5.64 12.59
CA VAL A 178 10.18 -6.92 13.33
C VAL A 178 11.53 -7.52 13.68
N SER A 179 12.48 -7.52 12.74
CA SER A 179 13.84 -8.06 12.96
C SER A 179 14.62 -7.27 14.02
N SER A 180 14.47 -5.96 14.06
CA SER A 180 15.12 -5.09 15.07
C SER A 180 14.49 -5.24 16.46
N SER A 181 13.18 -5.37 16.56
CA SER A 181 12.46 -5.61 17.82
C SER A 181 12.85 -6.94 18.46
N LEU A 182 12.99 -8.01 17.67
CA LEU A 182 13.44 -9.31 18.16
C LEU A 182 14.89 -9.27 18.68
N LYS A 183 15.79 -8.54 18.00
CA LYS A 183 17.18 -8.36 18.47
C LYS A 183 17.24 -7.60 19.79
N ASN A 184 16.45 -6.53 19.95
CA ASN A 184 16.41 -5.76 21.20
C ASN A 184 15.85 -6.55 22.37
N THR A 185 14.88 -7.43 22.15
CA THR A 185 14.33 -8.32 23.19
C THR A 185 15.37 -9.35 23.67
N GLN A 186 16.19 -9.88 22.76
CA GLN A 186 17.27 -10.80 23.12
C GLN A 186 18.40 -10.13 23.90
N VAL A 187 18.77 -8.89 23.53
CA VAL A 187 19.80 -8.12 24.26
C VAL A 187 19.33 -7.75 25.66
N SER A 188 18.07 -7.36 25.83
CA SER A 188 17.50 -7.03 27.15
C SER A 188 17.44 -8.24 28.08
N SER A 189 17.12 -9.42 27.56
CA SER A 189 17.10 -10.67 28.36
C SER A 189 18.50 -11.15 28.77
N SER A 190 19.53 -10.89 27.96
CA SER A 190 20.92 -11.22 28.30
C SER A 190 21.53 -10.26 29.32
N GLN A 191 21.17 -8.98 29.31
CA GLN A 191 21.62 -8.01 30.32
C GLN A 191 20.96 -8.17 31.69
N GLN A 192 19.71 -8.63 31.75
CA GLN A 192 19.04 -8.93 33.04
C GLN A 192 19.62 -10.15 33.76
N LYS A 193 20.17 -11.14 33.03
CA LYS A 193 20.83 -12.30 33.65
C LYS A 193 22.14 -11.98 34.34
N SER A 194 22.79 -10.85 34.07
CA SER A 194 24.09 -10.48 34.64
C SER A 194 24.00 -9.65 35.94
N LYS A 195 22.82 -9.28 36.42
CA LYS A 195 22.64 -8.45 37.65
C LYS A 195 22.21 -9.21 38.92
N LEU A 196 22.04 -10.53 38.84
CA LEU A 196 21.78 -11.34 40.03
C LEU A 196 23.12 -11.85 40.61
N LYS A 197 23.76 -11.03 41.46
CA LYS A 197 24.79 -11.51 42.38
C LYS A 197 24.10 -12.06 43.63
N ILE A 198 24.15 -13.40 43.79
CA ILE A 198 23.80 -14.06 45.05
C ILE A 198 24.95 -13.77 46.01
N VAL A 199 24.67 -13.01 47.07
CA VAL A 199 25.56 -12.85 48.23
C VAL A 199 25.11 -13.90 49.23
N ASN A 200 25.85 -14.99 49.36
CA ASN A 200 25.71 -15.96 50.46
C ASN A 200 26.46 -15.41 51.65
N SER A 201 25.73 -15.22 52.77
CA SER A 201 26.26 -14.98 54.12
C SER A 201 26.55 -16.29 54.78
#